data_8ada6327d8b6e6f34998d173dc6ea0b1
#
_entry.id   8ada6327d8b6e6f34998d173dc6ea0b1
#
_cell.length_a   1.000
_cell.length_b   1.000
_cell.length_c   1.000
_cell.angle_alpha   90.00
_cell.angle_beta   90.00
_cell.angle_gamma   90.00
#
_symmetry.space_group_name_H-M   'P 1'
#
loop_
_entity.id
_entity.type
_entity.pdbx_description
1 polymer ?
#
loop_
_entity_poly.entity_id
_entity_poly.type
_entity_poly.pdbx_seq_one_letter_code
_entity_poly.pdbx_strand_id
1 'polypeptide(L)'
;AFGSNAFNAMVPLFSSVDKIPSYFATTKKDVSTDSFYWNNRLIAALTNASYLNSRFHVERYQNAVQSRAYQLIEEYKKEVIKKKRTTAETKAMLEECNEKIARIVRQETADVLDKVLFAASIVMKNSYSRSDA
;
A
#
# COMPACT_ATOMS: atom_id res chain seq x y z
N ALA A 1 -7.47 -12.78 -7.37
CA ALA A 1 -6.51 -13.37 -6.46
C ALA A 1 -5.69 -12.28 -5.76
N PHE A 2 -5.49 -12.43 -4.49
CA PHE A 2 -4.70 -11.49 -3.69
C PHE A 2 -3.22 -11.86 -3.76
N GLY A 3 -2.58 -11.49 -4.85
CA GLY A 3 -1.14 -11.62 -4.96
C GLY A 3 -0.46 -10.27 -4.81
N SER A 4 0.84 -10.25 -4.58
CA SER A 4 1.61 -9.00 -4.50
C SER A 4 1.46 -8.13 -5.75
N ASN A 5 1.27 -8.76 -6.92
CA ASN A 5 1.08 -8.06 -8.19
C ASN A 5 -0.23 -7.24 -8.21
N ALA A 6 -1.30 -7.77 -7.62
CA ALA A 6 -2.57 -7.07 -7.56
C ALA A 6 -2.45 -5.79 -6.74
N PHE A 7 -1.73 -5.82 -5.63
CA PHE A 7 -1.49 -4.64 -4.80
C PHE A 7 -0.62 -3.61 -5.52
N ASN A 8 0.42 -4.05 -6.22
CA ASN A 8 1.30 -3.14 -6.96
C ASN A 8 0.55 -2.40 -8.06
N ALA A 9 -0.37 -3.08 -8.77
CA ALA A 9 -1.18 -2.47 -9.81
C ALA A 9 -2.19 -1.46 -9.27
N MET A 10 -2.51 -1.54 -7.99
CA MET A 10 -3.51 -0.71 -7.33
C MET A 10 -3.02 0.71 -7.03
N VAL A 11 -1.72 0.92 -6.86
CA VAL A 11 -1.17 2.20 -6.41
C VAL A 11 -0.86 3.09 -7.59
N PRO A 12 -1.60 4.22 -7.76
CA PRO A 12 -1.31 5.18 -8.83
C PRO A 12 -0.11 6.06 -8.45
N LEU A 13 0.82 6.20 -9.39
CA LEU A 13 1.99 7.07 -9.25
C LEU A 13 2.25 7.78 -10.57
N PHE A 14 2.90 8.93 -10.51
CA PHE A 14 3.42 9.58 -11.70
C PHE A 14 4.69 8.84 -12.17
N SER A 15 4.63 8.22 -13.33
CA SER A 15 5.74 7.45 -13.89
C SER A 15 6.70 8.27 -14.74
N SER A 16 6.34 9.51 -15.08
CA SER A 16 7.14 10.40 -15.91
C SER A 16 8.23 11.15 -15.14
N VAL A 17 8.47 10.80 -13.89
CA VAL A 17 9.51 11.39 -13.05
C VAL A 17 10.73 10.45 -12.96
N ASP A 18 11.88 11.01 -12.64
CA ASP A 18 13.12 10.24 -12.54
C ASP A 18 13.27 9.53 -11.20
N LYS A 19 12.55 10.00 -10.18
CA LYS A 19 12.68 9.49 -8.82
C LYS A 19 11.40 8.85 -8.34
N ILE A 20 11.50 7.56 -7.98
CA ILE A 20 10.39 6.80 -7.38
C ILE A 20 10.67 6.65 -5.87
N PRO A 21 9.65 6.82 -5.00
CA PRO A 21 9.86 6.63 -3.57
C PRO A 21 10.47 5.27 -3.24
N SER A 22 11.45 5.26 -2.34
CA SER A 22 12.17 4.05 -1.97
C SER A 22 11.26 2.97 -1.38
N TYR A 23 10.14 3.36 -0.80
CA TYR A 23 9.16 2.43 -0.27
C TYR A 23 8.64 1.44 -1.34
N PHE A 24 8.56 1.89 -2.59
CA PHE A 24 8.09 1.07 -3.71
C PHE A 24 9.22 0.31 -4.42
N ALA A 25 10.48 0.52 -4.04
CA ALA A 25 11.59 -0.19 -4.65
C ALA A 25 11.57 -1.67 -4.28
N THR A 26 11.79 -2.55 -5.26
CA THR A 26 11.73 -4.00 -5.09
C THR A 26 13.10 -4.64 -4.93
N THR A 27 14.14 -3.84 -4.77
CA THR A 27 15.53 -4.31 -4.77
C THR A 27 16.03 -4.79 -3.42
N LYS A 28 15.26 -4.66 -2.34
CA LYS A 28 15.67 -5.10 -1.01
C LYS A 28 15.67 -6.63 -0.92
N LYS A 29 16.77 -7.19 -0.43
CA LYS A 29 16.94 -8.63 -0.26
C LYS A 29 16.35 -9.12 1.06
N ASP A 30 16.34 -8.27 2.08
CA ASP A 30 15.86 -8.63 3.41
C ASP A 30 14.39 -8.26 3.58
N VAL A 31 13.65 -9.09 4.28
CA VAL A 31 12.27 -8.82 4.65
C VAL A 31 12.23 -7.59 5.57
N SER A 32 11.41 -6.60 5.20
CA SER A 32 11.33 -5.34 5.94
C SER A 32 9.94 -4.73 5.79
N THR A 33 9.41 -4.20 6.89
CA THR A 33 8.16 -3.42 6.86
C THR A 33 8.36 -2.03 6.23
N ASP A 34 9.59 -1.66 5.88
CA ASP A 34 9.89 -0.44 5.15
C ASP A 34 9.77 -0.60 3.64
N SER A 35 9.24 -1.74 3.16
CA SER A 35 9.07 -2.05 1.75
C SER A 35 7.63 -2.41 1.45
N PHE A 36 7.05 -1.76 0.46
CA PHE A 36 5.72 -2.08 -0.07
C PHE A 36 5.65 -3.53 -0.54
N TYR A 37 6.68 -4.00 -1.23
CA TYR A 37 6.77 -5.37 -1.72
C TYR A 37 6.62 -6.40 -0.58
N TRP A 38 7.43 -6.26 0.47
CA TRP A 38 7.40 -7.21 1.59
C TRP A 38 6.12 -7.12 2.40
N ASN A 39 5.59 -5.90 2.60
CA ASN A 39 4.32 -5.72 3.30
C ASN A 39 3.18 -6.40 2.55
N ASN A 40 3.10 -6.26 1.24
CA ASN A 40 2.06 -6.90 0.45
C ASN A 40 2.20 -8.42 0.42
N ARG A 41 3.42 -8.94 0.39
CA ARG A 41 3.64 -10.38 0.48
C ARG A 41 3.18 -10.93 1.84
N LEU A 42 3.46 -10.21 2.90
CA LEU A 42 3.02 -10.60 4.24
C LEU A 42 1.50 -10.55 4.36
N ILE A 43 0.87 -9.48 3.88
CA ILE A 43 -0.58 -9.35 3.86
C ILE A 43 -1.21 -10.51 3.10
N ALA A 44 -0.69 -10.83 1.91
CA ALA A 44 -1.19 -11.92 1.10
C ALA A 44 -1.08 -13.27 1.82
N ALA A 45 0.05 -13.53 2.46
CA ALA A 45 0.26 -14.77 3.21
C ALA A 45 -0.71 -14.89 4.39
N LEU A 46 -0.89 -13.83 5.16
CA LEU A 46 -1.81 -13.81 6.29
C LEU A 46 -3.26 -13.89 5.85
N THR A 47 -3.61 -13.25 4.73
CA THR A 47 -4.96 -13.29 4.16
C THR A 47 -5.30 -14.70 3.69
N ASN A 48 -4.35 -15.40 3.06
CA ASN A 48 -4.56 -16.78 2.64
C ASN A 48 -4.75 -17.72 3.84
N ALA A 49 -4.08 -17.45 4.95
CA ALA A 49 -4.20 -18.27 6.17
C ALA A 49 -5.55 -18.07 6.87
N SER A 50 -6.17 -16.90 6.73
CA SER A 50 -7.41 -16.55 7.43
C SER A 50 -8.36 -15.74 6.55
N TYR A 51 -8.62 -16.23 5.33
CA TYR A 51 -9.29 -15.50 4.26
C TYR A 51 -10.63 -14.87 4.69
N LEU A 52 -11.52 -15.66 5.33
CA LEU A 52 -12.84 -15.15 5.68
C LEU A 52 -12.81 -14.03 6.72
N ASN A 53 -11.81 -14.04 7.59
CA ASN A 53 -11.67 -13.04 8.65
C ASN A 53 -10.91 -11.79 8.19
N SER A 54 -10.14 -11.90 7.13
CA SER A 54 -9.24 -10.82 6.67
C SER A 54 -9.73 -10.07 5.45
N ARG A 55 -10.59 -10.68 4.64
CA ARG A 55 -11.04 -10.16 3.36
C ARG A 55 -11.57 -8.73 3.44
N PHE A 56 -12.42 -8.46 4.42
CA PHE A 56 -13.00 -7.13 4.61
C PHE A 56 -11.91 -6.07 4.83
N HIS A 57 -10.91 -6.38 5.64
CA HIS A 57 -9.84 -5.43 5.93
C HIS A 57 -8.98 -5.14 4.70
N VAL A 58 -8.70 -6.17 3.90
CA VAL A 58 -7.91 -6.03 2.68
C VAL A 58 -8.66 -5.21 1.63
N GLU A 59 -9.94 -5.47 1.42
CA GLU A 59 -10.76 -4.71 0.48
C GLU A 59 -10.86 -3.23 0.90
N ARG A 60 -11.06 -2.98 2.19
CA ARG A 60 -11.10 -1.62 2.72
C ARG A 60 -9.77 -0.89 2.52
N TYR A 61 -8.67 -1.58 2.74
CA TYR A 61 -7.33 -1.06 2.50
C TYR A 61 -7.15 -0.66 1.03
N GLN A 62 -7.49 -1.55 0.09
CA GLN A 62 -7.38 -1.28 -1.34
C GLN A 62 -8.18 -0.04 -1.73
N ASN A 63 -9.42 0.06 -1.27
CA ASN A 63 -10.28 1.20 -1.57
C ASN A 63 -9.76 2.50 -0.96
N ALA A 64 -9.26 2.45 0.27
CA ALA A 64 -8.71 3.63 0.94
C ALA A 64 -7.47 4.16 0.22
N VAL A 65 -6.55 3.27 -0.17
CA VAL A 65 -5.34 3.67 -0.88
C VAL A 65 -5.68 4.28 -2.23
N GLN A 66 -6.52 3.63 -3.03
CA GLN A 66 -6.91 4.16 -4.33
C GLN A 66 -7.59 5.51 -4.22
N SER A 67 -8.58 5.63 -3.34
CA SER A 67 -9.35 6.84 -3.18
C SER A 67 -8.47 8.02 -2.75
N ARG A 68 -7.64 7.83 -1.75
CA ARG A 68 -6.76 8.89 -1.24
C ARG A 68 -5.68 9.28 -2.24
N ALA A 69 -5.11 8.29 -2.94
CA ALA A 69 -4.08 8.55 -3.94
C ALA A 69 -4.64 9.30 -5.15
N TYR A 70 -5.79 8.89 -5.67
CA TYR A 70 -6.42 9.58 -6.79
C TYR A 70 -6.84 11.00 -6.44
N GLN A 71 -7.35 11.21 -5.24
CA GLN A 71 -7.69 12.55 -4.77
C GLN A 71 -6.47 13.47 -4.78
N LEU A 72 -5.35 12.96 -4.29
CA LEU A 72 -4.09 13.71 -4.24
C LEU A 72 -3.56 14.02 -5.65
N ILE A 73 -3.63 13.04 -6.55
CA ILE A 73 -3.24 13.23 -7.95
C ILE A 73 -4.06 14.33 -8.60
N GLU A 74 -5.38 14.32 -8.39
CA GLU A 74 -6.25 15.35 -8.96
C GLU A 74 -5.92 16.74 -8.41
N GLU A 75 -5.62 16.85 -7.14
CA GLU A 75 -5.19 18.12 -6.53
C GLU A 75 -3.90 18.64 -7.16
N TYR A 76 -2.91 17.75 -7.36
CA TYR A 76 -1.64 18.15 -7.99
C TYR A 76 -1.81 18.50 -9.45
N LYS A 77 -2.65 17.79 -10.20
CA LYS A 77 -2.95 18.13 -11.59
C LYS A 77 -3.53 19.55 -11.68
N LYS A 78 -4.46 19.89 -10.81
CA LYS A 78 -5.03 21.25 -10.76
C LYS A 78 -3.96 22.30 -10.46
N GLU A 79 -3.08 22.04 -9.53
CA GLU A 79 -2.02 22.96 -9.18
C GLU A 79 -1.02 23.15 -10.32
N VAL A 80 -0.68 22.09 -11.04
CA VAL A 80 0.25 22.15 -12.17
C VAL A 80 -0.28 23.07 -13.29
N ILE A 81 -1.58 23.02 -13.58
CA ILE A 81 -2.15 23.82 -14.66
C ILE A 81 -2.53 25.26 -14.26
N LYS A 82 -2.52 25.59 -12.97
CA LYS A 82 -2.90 26.94 -12.50
C LYS A 82 -1.93 28.03 -12.94
N LYS A 83 -0.65 27.72 -13.01
CA LYS A 83 0.35 28.69 -13.44
C LYS A 83 1.47 28.01 -14.24
N LYS A 84 2.11 28.78 -15.09
CA LYS A 84 3.21 28.30 -15.91
C LYS A 84 4.43 28.03 -15.02
N ARG A 85 4.99 26.84 -15.15
CA ARG A 85 6.20 26.40 -14.44
C ARG A 85 7.22 25.81 -15.41
N THR A 86 8.47 25.78 -14.98
CA THR A 86 9.51 25.10 -15.75
C THR A 86 9.28 23.58 -15.68
N THR A 87 9.91 22.85 -16.59
CA THR A 87 9.88 21.38 -16.58
C THR A 87 10.45 20.83 -15.27
N ALA A 88 11.52 21.42 -14.77
CA ALA A 88 12.14 21.01 -13.49
C ALA A 88 11.19 21.22 -12.31
N GLU A 89 10.50 22.35 -12.26
CA GLU A 89 9.54 22.64 -11.20
C GLU A 89 8.35 21.69 -11.25
N THR A 90 7.85 21.37 -12.43
CA THR A 90 6.75 20.43 -12.61
C THR A 90 7.16 19.02 -12.16
N LYS A 91 8.37 18.56 -12.56
CA LYS A 91 8.88 17.26 -12.10
C LYS A 91 8.98 17.19 -10.58
N ALA A 92 9.50 18.26 -9.96
CA ALA A 92 9.63 18.30 -8.51
C ALA A 92 8.25 18.20 -7.82
N MET A 93 7.23 18.84 -8.36
CA MET A 93 5.86 18.74 -7.83
C MET A 93 5.32 17.33 -7.96
N LEU A 94 5.51 16.68 -9.09
CA LEU A 94 5.03 15.31 -9.30
C LEU A 94 5.77 14.31 -8.41
N GLU A 95 7.06 14.49 -8.20
CA GLU A 95 7.84 13.68 -7.26
C GLU A 95 7.35 13.87 -5.82
N GLU A 96 7.04 15.11 -5.45
CA GLU A 96 6.44 15.41 -4.14
C GLU A 96 5.11 14.70 -3.96
N CYS A 97 4.27 14.68 -4.98
CA CYS A 97 3.00 13.96 -4.95
C CYS A 97 3.24 12.45 -4.73
N ASN A 98 4.18 11.88 -5.46
CA ASN A 98 4.54 10.46 -5.32
C ASN A 98 5.02 10.14 -3.90
N GLU A 99 5.81 11.04 -3.28
CA GLU A 99 6.26 10.86 -1.90
C GLU A 99 5.08 10.90 -0.91
N LYS A 100 4.12 11.78 -1.14
CA LYS A 100 2.91 11.85 -0.32
C LYS A 100 2.08 10.59 -0.47
N ILE A 101 1.94 10.06 -1.68
CA ILE A 101 1.25 8.79 -1.93
C ILE A 101 1.97 7.66 -1.20
N ALA A 102 3.29 7.63 -1.24
CA ALA A 102 4.06 6.61 -0.52
C ALA A 102 3.78 6.65 0.98
N ARG A 103 3.65 7.83 1.57
CA ARG A 103 3.30 7.97 3.00
C ARG A 103 1.91 7.45 3.30
N ILE A 104 0.94 7.75 2.43
CA ILE A 104 -0.44 7.24 2.56
C ILE A 104 -0.44 5.72 2.50
N VAL A 105 0.21 5.14 1.50
CA VAL A 105 0.27 3.69 1.31
C VAL A 105 0.97 3.03 2.50
N ARG A 106 2.07 3.59 2.97
CA ARG A 106 2.80 3.06 4.13
C ARG A 106 1.92 3.03 5.38
N GLN A 107 1.19 4.12 5.64
CA GLN A 107 0.31 4.23 6.78
C GLN A 107 -0.86 3.25 6.71
N GLU A 108 -1.52 3.19 5.56
CA GLU A 108 -2.66 2.28 5.35
C GLU A 108 -2.22 0.82 5.38
N THR A 109 -1.03 0.53 4.85
CA THR A 109 -0.46 -0.82 4.85
C THR A 109 -0.15 -1.28 6.27
N ALA A 110 0.43 -0.41 7.09
CA ALA A 110 0.69 -0.73 8.51
C ALA A 110 -0.61 -1.02 9.25
N ASP A 111 -1.65 -0.22 9.00
CA ASP A 111 -2.94 -0.39 9.65
C ASP A 111 -3.61 -1.71 9.26
N VAL A 112 -3.66 -2.02 7.96
CA VAL A 112 -4.26 -3.27 7.51
C VAL A 112 -3.45 -4.49 7.96
N LEU A 113 -2.13 -4.36 8.01
CA LEU A 113 -1.27 -5.45 8.47
C LEU A 113 -1.58 -5.80 9.93
N ASP A 114 -1.75 -4.80 10.78
CA ASP A 114 -2.15 -5.01 12.18
C ASP A 114 -3.49 -5.74 12.28
N LYS A 115 -4.46 -5.33 11.48
CA LYS A 115 -5.80 -5.92 11.48
C LYS A 115 -5.80 -7.34 10.96
N VAL A 116 -5.07 -7.61 9.87
CA VAL A 116 -4.96 -8.95 9.28
C VAL A 116 -4.20 -9.88 10.23
N LEU A 117 -3.16 -9.38 10.87
CA LEU A 117 -2.39 -10.14 11.85
C LEU A 117 -3.26 -10.50 13.06
N PHE A 118 -4.05 -9.57 13.54
CA PHE A 118 -4.99 -9.82 14.64
C PHE A 118 -6.02 -10.89 14.25
N ALA A 119 -6.60 -10.78 13.05
CA ALA A 119 -7.57 -11.76 12.56
C ALA A 119 -6.94 -13.16 12.45
N ALA A 120 -5.71 -13.25 11.95
CA ALA A 120 -4.98 -14.51 11.88
C ALA A 120 -4.71 -15.09 13.26
N SER A 121 -4.37 -14.25 14.24
CA SER A 121 -4.11 -14.70 15.60
C SER A 121 -5.35 -15.28 16.27
N ILE A 122 -6.53 -14.73 15.99
CA ILE A 122 -7.80 -15.27 16.49
C ILE A 122 -8.05 -16.67 15.92
N VAL A 123 -7.84 -16.87 14.63
CA VAL A 123 -8.00 -18.18 13.99
C VAL A 123 -7.05 -19.20 14.60
N MET A 124 -5.79 -18.84 14.79
CA MET A 124 -4.77 -19.71 15.40
C MET A 124 -5.13 -20.06 16.84
N LYS A 125 -5.57 -19.08 17.61
CA LYS A 125 -5.98 -19.29 19.00
C LYS A 125 -7.15 -20.26 19.09
N ASN A 126 -8.15 -20.11 18.24
CA ASN A 126 -9.31 -20.99 18.23
C ASN A 126 -8.94 -22.42 17.83
N SER A 127 -8.04 -22.57 16.86
CA SER A 127 -7.55 -23.89 16.45
C SER A 127 -6.78 -24.56 17.58
N TYR A 128 -5.94 -23.83 18.28
CA TYR A 128 -5.17 -24.33 19.41
C TYR A 128 -6.07 -24.78 20.54
N SER A 129 -7.07 -23.96 20.89
CA SER A 129 -8.04 -24.30 21.94
C SER A 129 -8.81 -25.57 21.62
N ARG A 130 -9.18 -25.81 20.36
CA ARG A 130 -9.85 -27.02 19.94
C ARG A 130 -8.97 -28.26 20.05
N SER A 131 -7.69 -28.12 19.77
CA SER A 131 -6.76 -29.26 19.84
C SER A 131 -6.46 -29.66 21.29
N ASP A 132 -6.62 -28.76 22.24
CA ASP A 132 -6.45 -29.03 23.66
C ASP A 132 -7.68 -29.69 24.30
N ALA A 133 -8.80 -29.64 23.62
CA ALA A 133 -10.02 -30.28 24.09
C ALA A 133 -10.01 -31.79 23.72
#